data_aed47ebb5e8cda48354ea4df07c8e054
#
_entry.id   aed47ebb5e8cda48354ea4df07c8e054
#
_cell.length_a   1.000
_cell.length_b   1.000
_cell.length_c   1.000
_cell.angle_alpha   90.00
_cell.angle_beta   90.00
_cell.angle_gamma   90.00
#
_symmetry.space_group_name_H-M   'P 1'
#
loop_
_entity.id
_entity.type
_entity.pdbx_description
1 polymer ?
#
loop_
_entity_poly.entity_id
_entity_poly.type
_entity_poly.pdbx_seq_one_letter_code
_entity_poly.pdbx_strand_id
1 'polypeptide(L)'
;ERELGRDGFDALLSGEAISRVARRCNLAGTEDLLASLGFGGVTLHQLLNRLREELRLASAAAVPVPSNEQVAAELSAHAAHPDFQPSSPAGTSAILGLEGLDYRLGGCCTPLPGEPILGAVALGNHGITIHRQDCSNLGQVPAERRLPVRWNPAVQASPRRYPVQLRIEVLDRVGVLKDILTRLSDHRINVSDARVRTTPGKPARIDLRVELDSSGQLASTIGQIRSMADVLDIARTGIG
;
A
#
# COMPACT_ATOMS: atom_id res chain seq x y z
N GLU A 1 4.04 -17.34 21.86
CA GLU A 1 5.30 -16.60 21.70
C GLU A 1 5.57 -16.23 20.23
N ARG A 2 5.44 -17.17 19.27
CA ARG A 2 5.66 -16.88 17.83
C ARG A 2 4.69 -15.87 17.23
N GLU A 3 3.45 -15.79 17.74
CA GLU A 3 2.37 -14.97 17.16
C GLU A 3 2.28 -13.56 17.76
N LEU A 4 2.80 -13.33 18.97
CA LEU A 4 2.64 -12.08 19.71
C LEU A 4 3.95 -11.33 19.97
N GLY A 5 5.10 -12.00 19.75
CA GLY A 5 6.39 -11.50 20.21
C GLY A 5 6.55 -11.61 21.73
N ARG A 6 7.74 -11.30 22.23
CA ARG A 6 8.11 -11.46 23.63
C ARG A 6 7.30 -10.54 24.56
N ASP A 7 7.18 -9.28 24.19
CA ASP A 7 6.48 -8.26 24.99
C ASP A 7 4.96 -8.52 25.06
N GLY A 8 4.39 -9.07 23.99
CA GLY A 8 2.98 -9.47 23.94
C GLY A 8 2.68 -10.70 24.78
N PHE A 9 3.66 -11.61 24.94
CA PHE A 9 3.53 -12.80 25.78
C PHE A 9 3.60 -12.45 27.28
N ASP A 10 4.48 -11.52 27.67
CA ASP A 10 4.60 -11.05 29.04
C ASP A 10 3.34 -10.28 29.49
N ALA A 11 2.74 -9.49 28.60
CA ALA A 11 1.47 -8.81 28.82
C ALA A 11 0.28 -9.80 29.00
N LEU A 12 0.33 -10.94 28.32
CA LEU A 12 -0.62 -12.06 28.52
C LEU A 12 -0.52 -12.65 29.91
N LEU A 13 0.70 -12.87 30.41
CA LEU A 13 0.95 -13.45 31.73
C LEU A 13 0.44 -12.53 32.86
N SER A 14 0.36 -11.21 32.63
CA SER A 14 -0.19 -10.26 33.62
C SER A 14 -1.71 -10.39 33.89
N GLY A 15 -2.43 -11.15 33.07
CA GLY A 15 -3.87 -11.39 33.22
C GLY A 15 -4.80 -10.21 32.96
N GLU A 16 -4.28 -8.98 32.99
CA GLU A 16 -5.06 -7.74 32.81
C GLU A 16 -5.52 -7.52 31.36
N ALA A 17 -4.63 -7.80 30.39
CA ALA A 17 -4.97 -7.67 28.98
C ALA A 17 -6.05 -8.69 28.57
N ILE A 18 -5.97 -9.92 29.07
CA ILE A 18 -6.97 -10.96 28.82
C ILE A 18 -8.33 -10.57 29.42
N SER A 19 -8.35 -10.00 30.63
CA SER A 19 -9.58 -9.54 31.28
C SER A 19 -10.25 -8.41 30.50
N ARG A 20 -9.48 -7.49 29.90
CA ARG A 20 -10.01 -6.44 29.00
C ARG A 20 -10.57 -7.02 27.71
N VAL A 21 -9.88 -8.00 27.11
CA VAL A 21 -10.38 -8.69 25.92
C VAL A 21 -11.68 -9.46 26.21
N ALA A 22 -11.79 -10.13 27.36
CA ALA A 22 -13.01 -10.83 27.77
C ALA A 22 -14.22 -9.88 27.83
N ARG A 23 -14.07 -8.71 28.47
CA ARG A 23 -15.12 -7.68 28.53
C ARG A 23 -15.53 -7.17 27.14
N ARG A 24 -14.58 -6.99 26.23
CA ARG A 24 -14.86 -6.60 24.83
C ARG A 24 -15.54 -7.70 24.02
N CYS A 25 -15.42 -8.96 24.45
CA CYS A 25 -16.18 -10.07 23.91
C CYS A 25 -17.55 -10.26 24.55
N ASN A 26 -17.98 -9.33 25.43
CA ASN A 26 -19.21 -9.43 26.21
C ASN A 26 -19.25 -10.68 27.13
N LEU A 27 -18.08 -11.10 27.63
CA LEU A 27 -17.90 -12.23 28.52
C LEU A 27 -17.58 -11.72 29.93
N ALA A 28 -18.07 -12.43 30.98
CA ALA A 28 -17.94 -11.96 32.34
C ALA A 28 -16.51 -12.02 32.88
N GLY A 29 -15.67 -12.88 32.35
CA GLY A 29 -14.28 -13.01 32.79
C GLY A 29 -13.40 -13.85 31.88
N THR A 30 -12.17 -14.05 32.34
CA THR A 30 -11.15 -14.82 31.63
C THR A 30 -11.53 -16.28 31.45
N GLU A 31 -12.20 -16.87 32.44
CA GLU A 31 -12.66 -18.27 32.41
C GLU A 31 -13.71 -18.48 31.33
N ASP A 32 -14.66 -17.54 31.21
CA ASP A 32 -15.69 -17.59 30.17
C ASP A 32 -15.09 -17.41 28.77
N LEU A 33 -14.02 -16.61 28.67
CA LEU A 33 -13.30 -16.44 27.41
C LEU A 33 -12.58 -17.75 27.00
N LEU A 34 -11.95 -18.43 27.96
CA LEU A 34 -11.28 -19.71 27.70
C LEU A 34 -12.29 -20.82 27.40
N ALA A 35 -13.42 -20.84 28.09
CA ALA A 35 -14.52 -21.76 27.79
C ALA A 35 -15.08 -21.50 26.37
N SER A 36 -15.35 -20.24 26.03
CA SER A 36 -15.83 -19.85 24.71
C SER A 36 -14.83 -20.20 23.60
N LEU A 37 -13.54 -20.12 23.86
CA LEU A 37 -12.48 -20.57 22.94
C LEU A 37 -12.52 -22.10 22.77
N GLY A 38 -12.70 -22.84 23.86
CA GLY A 38 -12.79 -24.31 23.83
C GLY A 38 -14.04 -24.82 23.11
N PHE A 39 -15.17 -24.15 23.26
CA PHE A 39 -16.44 -24.48 22.59
C PHE A 39 -16.59 -23.88 21.18
N GLY A 40 -15.59 -23.14 20.67
CA GLY A 40 -15.59 -22.55 19.34
C GLY A 40 -16.43 -21.27 19.20
N GLY A 41 -16.95 -20.71 20.27
CA GLY A 41 -17.65 -19.43 20.27
C GLY A 41 -16.77 -18.23 19.94
N VAL A 42 -15.49 -18.31 20.28
CA VAL A 42 -14.44 -17.37 19.88
C VAL A 42 -13.29 -18.15 19.27
N THR A 43 -12.84 -17.77 18.10
CA THR A 43 -11.68 -18.42 17.47
C THR A 43 -10.36 -17.87 18.02
N LEU A 44 -9.30 -18.70 18.02
CA LEU A 44 -7.96 -18.28 18.44
C LEU A 44 -7.49 -17.05 17.67
N HIS A 45 -7.78 -16.98 16.39
CA HIS A 45 -7.41 -15.84 15.53
C HIS A 45 -8.11 -14.54 15.95
N GLN A 46 -9.39 -14.60 16.28
CA GLN A 46 -10.15 -13.45 16.81
C GLN A 46 -9.61 -13.00 18.16
N LEU A 47 -9.27 -13.94 19.04
CA LEU A 47 -8.64 -13.65 20.33
C LEU A 47 -7.30 -12.92 20.15
N LEU A 48 -6.43 -13.44 19.31
CA LEU A 48 -5.11 -12.87 19.03
C LEU A 48 -5.19 -11.47 18.42
N ASN A 49 -6.12 -11.24 17.50
CA ASN A 49 -6.30 -9.92 16.89
C ASN A 49 -6.80 -8.88 17.92
N ARG A 50 -7.75 -9.25 18.77
CA ARG A 50 -8.23 -8.37 19.84
C ARG A 50 -7.16 -8.09 20.89
N LEU A 51 -6.33 -9.07 21.19
CA LEU A 51 -5.22 -8.91 22.13
C LEU A 51 -4.14 -7.96 21.56
N ARG A 52 -3.80 -8.09 20.28
CA ARG A 52 -2.90 -7.15 19.59
C ARG A 52 -3.44 -5.72 19.63
N GLU A 53 -4.74 -5.55 19.46
CA GLU A 53 -5.40 -4.25 19.54
C GLU A 53 -5.32 -3.65 20.95
N GLU A 54 -5.57 -4.46 22.00
CA GLU A 54 -5.43 -4.02 23.39
C GLU A 54 -3.99 -3.61 23.74
N LEU A 55 -3.00 -4.38 23.30
CA LEU A 55 -1.59 -4.07 23.51
C LEU A 55 -1.19 -2.76 22.80
N ARG A 56 -1.70 -2.54 21.59
CA ARG A 56 -1.48 -1.31 20.83
C ARG A 56 -2.11 -0.10 21.53
N LEU A 57 -3.32 -0.23 22.06
CA LEU A 57 -4.00 0.83 22.82
C LEU A 57 -3.31 1.10 24.17
N ALA A 58 -2.81 0.08 24.85
CA ALA A 58 -2.05 0.21 26.09
C ALA A 58 -0.71 0.92 25.86
N SER A 59 -0.02 0.60 24.75
CA SER A 59 1.20 1.29 24.33
C SER A 59 0.94 2.75 23.95
N ALA A 60 -0.19 3.04 23.30
CA ALA A 60 -0.58 4.42 22.96
C ALA A 60 -0.99 5.26 24.20
N ALA A 61 -1.53 4.62 25.25
CA ALA A 61 -1.88 5.30 26.49
C ALA A 61 -0.70 5.61 27.42
N ALA A 62 0.44 4.97 27.19
CA ALA A 62 1.67 5.19 27.97
C ALA A 62 2.55 6.35 27.46
N VAL A 63 2.18 7.00 26.34
CA VAL A 63 2.89 8.17 25.82
C VAL A 63 2.25 9.42 26.46
N PRO A 64 3.01 10.24 27.21
CA PRO A 64 2.49 11.51 27.71
C PRO A 64 2.09 12.39 26.54
N VAL A 65 0.89 12.98 26.60
CA VAL A 65 0.39 13.91 25.59
C VAL A 65 1.34 15.12 25.54
N PRO A 66 2.10 15.31 24.45
CA PRO A 66 3.02 16.44 24.34
C PRO A 66 2.23 17.75 24.30
N SER A 67 2.80 18.82 24.90
CA SER A 67 2.21 20.16 24.82
C SER A 67 2.17 20.67 23.36
N ASN A 68 1.25 21.60 23.06
CA ASN A 68 1.11 22.14 21.71
C ASN A 68 2.41 22.74 21.12
N GLU A 69 3.32 23.20 21.97
CA GLU A 69 4.64 23.69 21.56
C GLU A 69 5.60 22.55 21.20
N GLN A 70 5.54 21.42 21.92
CA GLN A 70 6.31 20.22 21.59
C GLN A 70 5.81 19.59 20.31
N VAL A 71 4.49 19.58 20.08
CA VAL A 71 3.87 19.11 18.82
C VAL A 71 4.29 20.01 17.64
N ALA A 72 4.39 21.32 17.83
CA ALA A 72 4.84 22.25 16.79
C ALA A 72 6.33 22.06 16.46
N ALA A 73 7.18 21.81 17.47
CA ALA A 73 8.60 21.53 17.29
C ALA A 73 8.84 20.16 16.62
N GLU A 74 8.06 19.13 17.00
CA GLU A 74 8.12 17.79 16.39
C GLU A 74 7.53 17.77 14.98
N LEU A 75 6.47 18.54 14.69
CA LEU A 75 5.93 18.72 13.34
C LEU A 75 6.94 19.43 12.42
N SER A 76 7.75 20.33 12.94
CA SER A 76 8.84 20.95 12.20
C SER A 76 10.03 20.00 11.97
N ALA A 77 10.23 19.01 12.86
CA ALA A 77 11.27 17.99 12.74
C ALA A 77 10.80 16.75 11.96
N HIS A 78 9.49 16.50 11.89
CA HIS A 78 8.87 15.33 11.25
C HIS A 78 7.98 15.70 10.05
N ALA A 79 8.30 16.76 9.32
CA ALA A 79 7.76 16.98 7.97
C ALA A 79 8.25 15.93 6.95
N ALA A 80 8.58 14.74 7.44
CA ALA A 80 8.82 13.55 6.63
C ALA A 80 7.52 12.75 6.53
N HIS A 81 6.70 13.07 5.53
CA HIS A 81 5.63 12.16 5.08
C HIS A 81 6.24 10.79 4.75
N PRO A 82 5.61 9.64 5.12
CA PRO A 82 6.15 8.31 4.83
C PRO A 82 6.30 8.00 3.32
N ASP A 83 5.74 8.83 2.42
CA ASP A 83 5.96 8.79 0.98
C ASP A 83 7.03 9.77 0.49
N PHE A 84 7.66 10.50 1.41
CA PHE A 84 8.71 11.43 1.10
C PHE A 84 10.05 10.70 1.13
N GLN A 85 10.56 10.32 -0.02
CA GLN A 85 11.93 9.80 -0.12
C GLN A 85 12.89 10.98 0.02
N PRO A 86 13.73 11.01 1.08
CA PRO A 86 14.75 12.03 1.21
C PRO A 86 15.69 11.94 0.01
N SER A 87 16.11 13.10 -0.48
CA SER A 87 17.12 13.27 -1.51
C SER A 87 18.30 12.32 -1.27
N SER A 88 18.45 11.32 -2.13
CA SER A 88 19.65 10.49 -2.17
C SER A 88 20.87 11.39 -2.40
N PRO A 89 22.06 11.06 -1.84
CA PRO A 89 23.27 11.84 -2.05
C PRO A 89 23.52 12.04 -3.55
N ALA A 90 24.05 13.18 -3.92
CA ALA A 90 24.31 13.60 -5.29
C ALA A 90 24.94 12.45 -6.10
N GLY A 91 24.19 11.88 -7.05
CA GLY A 91 24.63 10.79 -7.92
C GLY A 91 23.63 9.66 -8.13
N THR A 92 22.60 9.53 -7.31
CA THR A 92 21.67 8.38 -7.35
C THR A 92 20.20 8.78 -7.44
N SER A 93 19.87 9.99 -7.92
CA SER A 93 18.48 10.37 -8.16
C SER A 93 17.85 9.45 -9.20
N ALA A 94 16.65 8.92 -8.91
CA ALA A 94 15.90 8.10 -9.86
C ALA A 94 15.42 8.89 -11.08
N ILE A 95 15.38 10.22 -10.97
CA ILE A 95 14.94 11.14 -12.01
C ILE A 95 16.09 12.10 -12.35
N LEU A 96 16.45 12.19 -13.62
CA LEU A 96 17.39 13.17 -14.15
C LEU A 96 16.66 14.48 -14.48
N GLY A 97 17.32 15.61 -14.18
CA GLY A 97 16.77 16.94 -14.36
C GLY A 97 16.12 17.53 -13.10
N LEU A 98 16.26 16.84 -11.96
CA LEU A 98 15.77 17.28 -10.65
C LEU A 98 16.83 17.07 -9.56
N GLU A 99 18.10 17.22 -9.90
CA GLU A 99 19.21 17.04 -8.97
C GLU A 99 19.08 18.02 -7.79
N GLY A 100 18.98 17.47 -6.57
CA GLY A 100 18.83 18.27 -5.35
C GLY A 100 17.44 18.85 -5.09
N LEU A 101 16.43 18.50 -5.90
CA LEU A 101 15.04 18.89 -5.69
C LEU A 101 14.19 17.72 -5.18
N ASP A 102 13.29 18.03 -4.29
CA ASP A 102 12.33 17.06 -3.76
C ASP A 102 11.21 16.80 -4.76
N TYR A 103 10.92 15.53 -5.01
CA TYR A 103 9.86 15.12 -5.91
C TYR A 103 9.09 13.91 -5.37
N ARG A 104 7.87 13.74 -5.86
CA ARG A 104 7.04 12.55 -5.62
C ARG A 104 6.48 12.02 -6.93
N LEU A 105 6.16 10.73 -6.97
CA LEU A 105 5.47 10.12 -8.10
C LEU A 105 3.96 10.38 -8.01
N GLY A 106 3.33 10.73 -9.14
CA GLY A 106 1.89 11.03 -9.19
C GLY A 106 1.04 9.78 -8.99
N GLY A 107 0.24 9.72 -7.92
CA GLY A 107 -0.66 8.61 -7.64
C GLY A 107 -1.73 8.39 -8.72
N CYS A 108 -2.11 9.44 -9.47
CA CYS A 108 -3.09 9.35 -10.55
C CYS A 108 -2.63 8.52 -11.76
N CYS A 109 -1.32 8.40 -12.00
CA CYS A 109 -0.78 7.69 -13.16
C CYS A 109 0.35 6.71 -12.81
N THR A 110 0.87 6.77 -11.56
CA THR A 110 1.90 5.87 -11.01
C THR A 110 3.02 5.55 -12.01
N PRO A 111 3.83 6.56 -12.45
CA PRO A 111 4.82 6.38 -13.51
C PRO A 111 5.84 5.30 -13.17
N LEU A 112 6.24 4.51 -14.15
CA LEU A 112 7.21 3.43 -14.01
C LEU A 112 8.50 3.74 -14.81
N PRO A 113 9.66 3.20 -14.36
CA PRO A 113 10.88 3.25 -15.15
C PRO A 113 10.66 2.71 -16.56
N GLY A 114 11.17 3.46 -17.55
CA GLY A 114 10.97 3.17 -18.98
C GLY A 114 9.79 3.88 -19.63
N GLU A 115 8.92 4.55 -18.86
CA GLU A 115 7.85 5.40 -19.42
C GLU A 115 8.33 6.85 -19.63
N PRO A 116 7.82 7.56 -20.65
CA PRO A 116 8.05 8.99 -20.79
C PRO A 116 7.34 9.75 -19.66
N ILE A 117 8.09 10.64 -19.00
CA ILE A 117 7.62 11.36 -17.82
C ILE A 117 7.81 12.86 -17.93
N LEU A 118 7.00 13.62 -17.17
CA LEU A 118 7.11 15.07 -16.99
C LEU A 118 6.97 15.42 -15.51
N GLY A 119 7.74 16.38 -15.06
CA GLY A 119 7.57 17.00 -13.74
C GLY A 119 6.50 18.09 -13.79
N ALA A 120 5.64 18.16 -12.80
CA ALA A 120 4.67 19.22 -12.58
C ALA A 120 5.00 19.94 -11.27
N VAL A 121 5.30 21.24 -11.36
CA VAL A 121 5.57 22.09 -10.18
C VAL A 121 4.23 22.46 -9.54
N ALA A 122 4.04 22.10 -8.28
CA ALA A 122 2.85 22.46 -7.51
C ALA A 122 2.83 23.96 -7.16
N LEU A 123 1.65 24.53 -6.95
CA LEU A 123 1.51 25.88 -6.39
C LEU A 123 1.84 25.82 -4.90
N GLY A 124 2.61 26.80 -4.42
CA GLY A 124 3.13 26.79 -3.05
C GLY A 124 4.36 25.90 -2.88
N ASN A 125 4.78 25.65 -1.67
CA ASN A 125 6.02 24.91 -1.37
C ASN A 125 5.84 23.36 -1.39
N HIS A 126 5.00 22.83 -2.29
CA HIS A 126 4.62 21.42 -2.31
C HIS A 126 5.49 20.53 -3.22
N GLY A 127 6.64 21.01 -3.69
CA GLY A 127 7.60 20.25 -4.49
C GLY A 127 7.12 19.92 -5.90
N ILE A 128 7.75 18.91 -6.52
CA ILE A 128 7.52 18.50 -7.90
C ILE A 128 6.83 17.13 -7.89
N THR A 129 5.76 17.01 -8.69
CA THR A 129 5.08 15.73 -8.90
C THR A 129 5.43 15.19 -10.28
N ILE A 130 5.91 13.97 -10.35
CA ILE A 130 6.27 13.29 -11.59
C ILE A 130 5.06 12.54 -12.13
N HIS A 131 4.67 12.86 -13.33
CA HIS A 131 3.58 12.20 -14.05
C HIS A 131 4.09 11.51 -15.31
N ARG A 132 3.35 10.53 -15.80
CA ARG A 132 3.51 10.05 -17.19
C ARG A 132 3.14 11.19 -18.14
N GLN A 133 3.83 11.25 -19.29
CA GLN A 133 3.59 12.30 -20.28
C GLN A 133 2.16 12.31 -20.83
N ASP A 134 1.50 11.14 -20.87
CA ASP A 134 0.12 10.96 -21.33
C ASP A 134 -0.92 11.08 -20.18
N CYS A 135 -0.53 11.53 -19.00
CA CYS A 135 -1.44 11.68 -17.86
C CYS A 135 -2.45 12.81 -18.10
N SER A 136 -3.74 12.52 -17.99
CA SER A 136 -4.82 13.51 -18.16
C SER A 136 -4.69 14.70 -17.20
N ASN A 137 -4.17 14.50 -15.99
CA ASN A 137 -3.99 15.56 -15.01
C ASN A 137 -2.90 16.57 -15.43
N LEU A 138 -1.96 16.19 -16.30
CA LEU A 138 -1.00 17.14 -16.87
C LEU A 138 -1.64 18.16 -17.79
N GLY A 139 -2.77 17.82 -18.42
CA GLY A 139 -3.51 18.76 -19.27
C GLY A 139 -3.94 20.04 -18.54
N GLN A 140 -4.16 19.96 -17.23
CA GLN A 140 -4.56 21.09 -16.39
C GLN A 140 -3.38 21.90 -15.82
N VAL A 141 -2.14 21.41 -15.98
CA VAL A 141 -0.93 22.09 -15.51
C VAL A 141 -0.45 23.04 -16.62
N PRO A 142 -0.29 24.35 -16.36
CA PRO A 142 0.27 25.29 -17.33
C PRO A 142 1.66 24.87 -17.83
N ALA A 143 1.98 25.20 -19.09
CA ALA A 143 3.23 24.77 -19.73
C ALA A 143 4.48 25.24 -18.96
N GLU A 144 4.43 26.46 -18.39
CA GLU A 144 5.53 27.08 -17.63
C GLU A 144 5.86 26.32 -16.34
N ARG A 145 4.93 25.48 -15.86
CA ARG A 145 5.12 24.65 -14.66
C ARG A 145 5.39 23.18 -14.97
N ARG A 146 5.58 22.85 -16.25
CA ARG A 146 5.98 21.51 -16.68
C ARG A 146 7.48 21.47 -16.89
N LEU A 147 8.15 20.55 -16.21
CA LEU A 147 9.59 20.35 -16.32
C LEU A 147 9.89 19.09 -17.14
N PRO A 148 10.74 19.17 -18.16
CA PRO A 148 11.22 17.99 -18.87
C PRO A 148 12.15 17.19 -17.95
N VAL A 149 11.78 15.96 -17.66
CA VAL A 149 12.53 15.04 -16.80
C VAL A 149 12.63 13.67 -17.42
N ARG A 150 13.59 12.86 -17.00
CA ARG A 150 13.78 11.49 -17.50
C ARG A 150 14.15 10.56 -16.38
N TRP A 151 13.80 9.28 -16.52
CA TRP A 151 14.31 8.24 -15.64
C TRP A 151 15.83 8.11 -15.77
N ASN A 152 16.49 7.95 -14.64
CA ASN A 152 17.92 7.66 -14.61
C ASN A 152 18.15 6.19 -15.03
N PRO A 153 18.88 5.90 -16.10
CA PRO A 153 19.13 4.53 -16.55
C PRO A 153 19.81 3.66 -15.47
N ALA A 154 20.66 4.27 -14.62
CA ALA A 154 21.33 3.56 -13.53
C ALA A 154 20.35 3.01 -12.47
N VAL A 155 19.16 3.62 -12.33
CA VAL A 155 18.14 3.18 -11.38
C VAL A 155 17.28 2.04 -11.93
N GLN A 156 17.24 1.84 -13.25
CA GLN A 156 16.59 0.67 -13.85
C GLN A 156 17.26 -0.65 -13.44
N ALA A 157 18.52 -0.60 -13.00
CA ALA A 157 19.25 -1.74 -12.45
C ALA A 157 19.01 -1.93 -10.93
N SER A 158 18.25 -1.06 -10.28
CA SER A 158 17.96 -1.11 -8.84
C SER A 158 16.73 -1.98 -8.56
N PRO A 159 16.71 -2.80 -7.48
CA PRO A 159 15.59 -3.67 -7.14
C PRO A 159 14.36 -2.92 -6.56
N ARG A 160 14.14 -1.66 -6.94
CA ARG A 160 12.99 -0.89 -6.50
C ARG A 160 11.71 -1.41 -7.12
N ARG A 161 10.68 -1.54 -6.29
CA ARG A 161 9.32 -1.92 -6.69
C ARG A 161 8.41 -0.71 -6.65
N TYR A 162 7.55 -0.59 -7.65
CA TYR A 162 6.60 0.52 -7.79
C TYR A 162 5.18 -0.03 -7.74
N PRO A 163 4.31 0.51 -6.88
CA PRO A 163 2.93 0.06 -6.82
C PRO A 163 2.14 0.52 -8.05
N VAL A 164 1.43 -0.40 -8.67
CA VAL A 164 0.54 -0.15 -9.82
C VAL A 164 -0.83 -0.72 -9.53
N GLN A 165 -1.86 0.06 -9.80
CA GLN A 165 -3.25 -0.38 -9.69
C GLN A 165 -3.74 -0.90 -11.05
N LEU A 166 -4.17 -2.14 -11.09
CA LEU A 166 -4.78 -2.78 -12.24
C LEU A 166 -6.26 -3.05 -11.97
N ARG A 167 -7.11 -2.69 -12.90
CA ARG A 167 -8.52 -3.06 -12.92
C ARG A 167 -8.73 -4.10 -13.99
N ILE A 168 -9.32 -5.23 -13.61
CA ILE A 168 -9.55 -6.37 -14.48
C ILE A 168 -11.04 -6.65 -14.48
N GLU A 169 -11.65 -6.74 -15.65
CA GLU A 169 -13.02 -7.20 -15.82
C GLU A 169 -12.99 -8.64 -16.32
N VAL A 170 -13.72 -9.52 -15.63
CA VAL A 170 -13.68 -10.96 -15.89
C VAL A 170 -15.09 -11.56 -15.92
N LEU A 171 -15.25 -12.67 -16.62
CA LEU A 171 -16.43 -13.52 -16.46
C LEU A 171 -16.45 -14.06 -15.02
N ASP A 172 -17.59 -13.84 -14.33
CA ASP A 172 -17.76 -14.27 -12.95
C ASP A 172 -17.89 -15.80 -12.88
N ARG A 173 -16.84 -16.47 -12.41
CA ARG A 173 -16.82 -17.90 -12.13
C ARG A 173 -15.98 -18.23 -10.90
N VAL A 174 -16.27 -19.37 -10.32
CA VAL A 174 -15.47 -19.90 -9.20
C VAL A 174 -14.02 -20.11 -9.65
N GLY A 175 -13.08 -19.58 -8.87
CA GLY A 175 -11.64 -19.77 -9.08
C GLY A 175 -10.98 -18.74 -9.98
N VAL A 176 -11.69 -17.84 -10.67
CA VAL A 176 -11.07 -16.85 -11.58
C VAL A 176 -10.01 -15.97 -10.88
N LEU A 177 -10.28 -15.53 -9.66
CA LEU A 177 -9.29 -14.76 -8.88
C LEU A 177 -8.04 -15.60 -8.56
N LYS A 178 -8.24 -16.86 -8.15
CA LYS A 178 -7.13 -17.78 -7.89
C LYS A 178 -6.24 -17.93 -9.12
N ASP A 179 -6.85 -18.13 -10.30
CA ASP A 179 -6.11 -18.33 -11.55
C ASP A 179 -5.28 -17.10 -11.90
N ILE A 180 -5.83 -15.89 -11.72
CA ILE A 180 -5.10 -14.63 -11.91
C ILE A 180 -3.95 -14.50 -10.92
N LEU A 181 -4.19 -14.76 -9.63
CA LEU A 181 -3.15 -14.67 -8.59
C LEU A 181 -2.04 -15.71 -8.81
N THR A 182 -2.39 -16.92 -9.23
CA THR A 182 -1.41 -17.96 -9.60
C THR A 182 -0.54 -17.47 -10.75
N ARG A 183 -1.14 -16.91 -11.81
CA ARG A 183 -0.39 -16.37 -12.95
C ARG A 183 0.58 -15.26 -12.53
N LEU A 184 0.16 -14.36 -11.65
CA LEU A 184 1.04 -13.30 -11.12
C LEU A 184 2.17 -13.88 -10.28
N SER A 185 1.88 -14.88 -9.44
CA SER A 185 2.85 -15.58 -8.60
C SER A 185 3.91 -16.31 -9.42
N ASP A 186 3.51 -17.01 -10.49
CA ASP A 186 4.43 -17.71 -11.41
C ASP A 186 5.45 -16.75 -12.04
N HIS A 187 5.04 -15.49 -12.24
CA HIS A 187 5.91 -14.42 -12.75
C HIS A 187 6.59 -13.58 -11.64
N ARG A 188 6.54 -14.04 -10.38
CA ARG A 188 7.14 -13.39 -9.20
C ARG A 188 6.68 -11.95 -9.00
N ILE A 189 5.43 -11.66 -9.35
CA ILE A 189 4.81 -10.36 -9.14
C ILE A 189 4.12 -10.38 -7.79
N ASN A 190 4.53 -9.47 -6.90
CA ASN A 190 3.89 -9.31 -5.61
C ASN A 190 2.55 -8.57 -5.76
N VAL A 191 1.50 -9.08 -5.08
CA VAL A 191 0.19 -8.45 -4.99
C VAL A 191 0.01 -7.96 -3.56
N SER A 192 -0.07 -6.64 -3.38
CA SER A 192 -0.19 -6.01 -2.06
C SER A 192 -1.64 -5.75 -1.63
N ASP A 193 -2.59 -5.67 -2.59
CA ASP A 193 -4.02 -5.53 -2.32
C ASP A 193 -4.84 -6.16 -3.45
N ALA A 194 -5.98 -6.76 -3.09
CA ALA A 194 -6.91 -7.36 -4.03
C ALA A 194 -8.35 -7.12 -3.56
N ARG A 195 -9.15 -6.50 -4.42
CA ARG A 195 -10.57 -6.24 -4.16
C ARG A 195 -11.41 -6.78 -5.30
N VAL A 196 -12.42 -7.57 -4.96
CA VAL A 196 -13.36 -8.14 -5.92
C VAL A 196 -14.75 -7.54 -5.70
N ARG A 197 -15.39 -7.17 -6.79
CA ARG A 197 -16.79 -6.73 -6.79
C ARG A 197 -17.55 -7.54 -7.82
N THR A 198 -18.54 -8.27 -7.35
CA THR A 198 -19.45 -9.05 -8.20
C THR A 198 -20.84 -8.43 -8.19
N THR A 199 -21.51 -8.50 -9.31
CA THR A 199 -22.92 -8.09 -9.45
C THR A 199 -23.63 -9.19 -10.23
N PRO A 200 -24.74 -9.74 -9.75
CA PRO A 200 -25.44 -10.81 -10.45
C PRO A 200 -25.71 -10.46 -11.92
N GLY A 201 -25.37 -11.36 -12.83
CA GLY A 201 -25.57 -11.19 -14.27
C GLY A 201 -24.64 -10.19 -14.97
N LYS A 202 -23.60 -9.67 -14.28
CA LYS A 202 -22.59 -8.77 -14.86
C LYS A 202 -21.19 -9.36 -14.67
N PRO A 203 -20.21 -8.94 -15.51
CA PRO A 203 -18.81 -9.25 -15.27
C PRO A 203 -18.36 -8.86 -13.87
N ALA A 204 -17.52 -9.69 -13.27
CA ALA A 204 -16.87 -9.34 -12.01
C ALA A 204 -15.74 -8.33 -12.27
N ARG A 205 -15.55 -7.41 -11.34
CA ARG A 205 -14.45 -6.45 -11.36
C ARG A 205 -13.45 -6.80 -10.26
N ILE A 206 -12.20 -6.93 -10.65
CA ILE A 206 -11.08 -7.20 -9.76
C ILE A 206 -10.13 -6.01 -9.82
N ASP A 207 -9.96 -5.30 -8.71
CA ASP A 207 -8.97 -4.23 -8.55
C ASP A 207 -7.77 -4.82 -7.80
N LEU A 208 -6.60 -4.88 -8.44
CA LEU A 208 -5.35 -5.41 -7.87
C LEU A 208 -4.32 -4.30 -7.74
N ARG A 209 -3.61 -4.27 -6.61
CA ARG A 209 -2.38 -3.50 -6.46
C ARG A 209 -1.20 -4.44 -6.55
N VAL A 210 -0.40 -4.27 -7.60
CA VAL A 210 0.79 -5.08 -7.88
C VAL A 210 2.06 -4.24 -7.77
N GLU A 211 3.17 -4.87 -7.46
CA GLU A 211 4.48 -4.23 -7.36
C GLU A 211 5.33 -4.63 -8.56
N LEU A 212 5.71 -3.65 -9.37
CA LEU A 212 6.47 -3.85 -10.62
C LEU A 212 7.75 -3.02 -10.60
N ASP A 213 8.76 -3.46 -11.36
CA ASP A 213 10.06 -2.79 -11.48
C ASP A 213 10.14 -1.85 -12.69
N SER A 214 9.37 -2.12 -13.75
CA SER A 214 9.48 -1.42 -15.03
C SER A 214 8.19 -1.43 -15.85
N SER A 215 8.13 -0.56 -16.83
CA SER A 215 7.06 -0.54 -17.84
C SER A 215 7.05 -1.82 -18.70
N GLY A 216 8.20 -2.43 -18.94
CA GLY A 216 8.31 -3.71 -19.64
C GLY A 216 7.65 -4.85 -18.87
N GLN A 217 7.89 -4.91 -17.55
CA GLN A 217 7.23 -5.89 -16.69
C GLN A 217 5.70 -5.66 -16.67
N LEU A 218 5.24 -4.40 -16.60
CA LEU A 218 3.83 -4.06 -16.70
C LEU A 218 3.20 -4.56 -18.00
N ALA A 219 3.83 -4.28 -19.16
CA ALA A 219 3.31 -4.70 -20.46
C ALA A 219 3.20 -6.23 -20.55
N SER A 220 4.24 -6.95 -20.08
CA SER A 220 4.22 -8.41 -20.00
C SER A 220 3.09 -8.92 -19.12
N THR A 221 2.92 -8.34 -17.92
CA THR A 221 1.87 -8.71 -16.97
C THR A 221 0.48 -8.53 -17.56
N ILE A 222 0.23 -7.37 -18.18
CA ILE A 222 -1.05 -7.10 -18.85
C ILE A 222 -1.30 -8.09 -19.98
N GLY A 223 -0.29 -8.39 -20.79
CA GLY A 223 -0.39 -9.36 -21.88
C GLY A 223 -0.76 -10.77 -21.40
N GLN A 224 -0.14 -11.22 -20.32
CA GLN A 224 -0.39 -12.52 -19.72
C GLN A 224 -1.79 -12.66 -19.12
N ILE A 225 -2.25 -11.63 -18.41
CA ILE A 225 -3.60 -11.63 -17.83
C ILE A 225 -4.63 -11.54 -18.96
N ARG A 226 -4.42 -10.69 -19.96
CA ARG A 226 -5.31 -10.55 -21.12
C ARG A 226 -5.44 -11.83 -21.94
N SER A 227 -4.43 -12.69 -21.94
CA SER A 227 -4.48 -13.99 -22.65
C SER A 227 -5.35 -15.04 -21.97
N MET A 228 -5.82 -14.80 -20.74
CA MET A 228 -6.72 -15.69 -20.04
C MET A 228 -8.13 -15.58 -20.63
N ALA A 229 -8.78 -16.73 -20.90
CA ALA A 229 -10.08 -16.79 -21.58
C ALA A 229 -11.22 -16.06 -20.85
N ASP A 230 -11.11 -15.94 -19.53
CA ASP A 230 -12.13 -15.32 -18.69
C ASP A 230 -11.94 -13.81 -18.55
N VAL A 231 -10.84 -13.23 -19.01
CA VAL A 231 -10.53 -11.80 -18.91
C VAL A 231 -11.16 -11.06 -20.09
N LEU A 232 -12.08 -10.15 -19.78
CA LEU A 232 -12.77 -9.32 -20.78
C LEU A 232 -11.99 -8.04 -21.05
N ASP A 233 -11.48 -7.40 -19.99
CA ASP A 233 -10.66 -6.19 -20.10
C ASP A 233 -9.67 -6.08 -18.94
N ILE A 234 -8.57 -5.38 -19.20
CA ILE A 234 -7.58 -5.02 -18.19
C ILE A 234 -7.06 -3.61 -18.46
N ALA A 235 -7.15 -2.75 -17.46
CA ALA A 235 -6.71 -1.38 -17.52
C ALA A 235 -5.88 -1.01 -16.29
N ARG A 236 -4.88 -0.14 -16.49
CA ARG A 236 -4.17 0.52 -15.39
C ARG A 236 -5.00 1.69 -14.89
N THR A 237 -5.12 1.82 -13.57
CA THR A 237 -5.84 2.92 -12.92
C THR A 237 -4.91 3.65 -11.95
N GLY A 238 -5.28 4.86 -11.55
CA GLY A 238 -4.57 5.58 -10.49
C GLY A 238 -4.80 4.92 -9.13
N ILE A 239 -3.83 5.13 -8.23
CA ILE A 239 -3.96 4.81 -6.80
C ILE A 239 -4.71 6.00 -6.19
N GLY A 240 -6.00 5.80 -5.88
CA GLY A 240 -6.82 6.80 -5.19
C GLY A 240 -6.62 6.74 -3.69
#